data_038ca8031cb893e9e1835fc9b68a20ff
#
_entry.id   038ca8031cb893e9e1835fc9b68a20ff
#
_cell.length_a   1.000
_cell.length_b   1.000
_cell.length_c   1.000
_cell.angle_alpha   90.00
_cell.angle_beta   90.00
_cell.angle_gamma   90.00
#
_symmetry.space_group_name_H-M   'P 1'
#
loop_
_entity.id
_entity.type
_entity.pdbx_description
1 polymer ?
#
loop_
_entity_poly.entity_id
_entity_poly.type
_entity_poly.pdbx_seq_one_letter_code
_entity_poly.pdbx_strand_id
1 'polypeptide(L)'
;MNTLLLVGLGNPGKEYLNTRHNAGSDFVRMLCNDYQVSLAKEKLVHGCYAKFIINDFSIILCIPDTFMNESGISVSKAKKFFKVDSHEILIIHDELDLHNGCIRLKDSGGHGGHNGLRSIIDHLNGDSSFKRMRIGIGHPGKNKDIVSYVLNKPSESERKNMEDKMKSALPLIESLVINGWEKTIMKLHSSEEKKDES
;
A
#
# COMPACT_ATOMS: atom_id res chain seq x y z
N MET A 1 6.46 5.01 -22.45
CA MET A 1 5.32 4.42 -21.72
C MET A 1 5.50 4.75 -20.25
N ASN A 2 4.58 5.47 -19.68
CA ASN A 2 4.64 5.83 -18.26
C ASN A 2 4.46 4.58 -17.40
N THR A 3 5.12 4.53 -16.26
CA THR A 3 5.06 3.38 -15.35
C THR A 3 4.60 3.82 -13.97
N LEU A 4 3.76 3.01 -13.33
CA LEU A 4 3.38 3.17 -11.93
C LEU A 4 3.66 1.85 -11.21
N LEU A 5 4.58 1.87 -10.25
CA LEU A 5 4.92 0.74 -9.40
C LEU A 5 4.14 0.83 -8.08
N LEU A 6 3.20 -0.09 -7.88
CA LEU A 6 2.44 -0.23 -6.65
C LEU A 6 3.08 -1.31 -5.78
N VAL A 7 3.47 -0.97 -4.57
CA VAL A 7 4.07 -1.93 -3.64
C VAL A 7 3.19 -2.06 -2.41
N GLY A 8 2.58 -3.22 -2.23
CA GLY A 8 1.80 -3.55 -1.05
C GLY A 8 2.66 -4.16 0.04
N LEU A 9 2.78 -3.46 1.18
CA LEU A 9 3.57 -3.92 2.30
C LEU A 9 2.86 -5.00 3.12
N GLY A 10 3.62 -5.97 3.62
CA GLY A 10 3.16 -7.05 4.47
C GLY A 10 4.29 -8.02 4.81
N ASN A 11 4.15 -8.76 5.89
CA ASN A 11 5.06 -9.83 6.26
C ASN A 11 4.74 -11.11 5.48
N PRO A 12 5.76 -11.84 5.00
CA PRO A 12 5.58 -13.17 4.41
C PRO A 12 5.26 -14.21 5.48
N GLY A 13 4.57 -15.28 5.08
CA GLY A 13 4.26 -16.42 5.96
C GLY A 13 2.76 -16.52 6.27
N LYS A 14 2.31 -17.77 6.50
CA LYS A 14 0.88 -18.07 6.76
C LYS A 14 0.39 -17.46 8.07
N GLU A 15 1.27 -17.31 9.05
CA GLU A 15 1.01 -16.73 10.36
C GLU A 15 0.63 -15.24 10.30
N TYR A 16 1.10 -14.51 9.27
CA TYR A 16 0.81 -13.09 9.07
C TYR A 16 -0.38 -12.81 8.16
N LEU A 17 -0.99 -13.85 7.60
CA LEU A 17 -2.16 -13.68 6.73
C LEU A 17 -3.32 -13.00 7.48
N ASN A 18 -3.89 -11.96 6.84
CA ASN A 18 -4.99 -11.16 7.36
C ASN A 18 -4.66 -10.42 8.68
N THR A 19 -3.39 -10.22 9.01
CA THR A 19 -3.01 -9.30 10.08
C THR A 19 -3.17 -7.87 9.61
N ARG A 20 -3.34 -6.91 10.54
CA ARG A 20 -3.46 -5.49 10.21
C ARG A 20 -2.25 -4.97 9.42
N HIS A 21 -1.06 -5.47 9.74
CA HIS A 21 0.19 -5.06 9.07
C HIS A 21 0.29 -5.54 7.61
N ASN A 22 -0.55 -6.47 7.20
CA ASN A 22 -0.61 -6.98 5.83
C ASN A 22 -1.64 -6.26 4.94
N ALA A 23 -2.32 -5.22 5.44
CA ALA A 23 -3.35 -4.49 4.68
C ALA A 23 -2.87 -4.02 3.30
N GLY A 24 -1.61 -3.58 3.20
CA GLY A 24 -1.02 -3.17 1.92
C GLY A 24 -0.91 -4.33 0.92
N SER A 25 -0.37 -5.46 1.35
CA SER A 25 -0.25 -6.65 0.50
C SER A 25 -1.62 -7.24 0.13
N ASP A 26 -2.59 -7.16 1.04
CA ASP A 26 -3.96 -7.63 0.79
C ASP A 26 -4.64 -6.76 -0.27
N PHE A 27 -4.46 -5.44 -0.24
CA PHE A 27 -4.97 -4.55 -1.29
C PHE A 27 -4.37 -4.88 -2.66
N VAL A 28 -3.07 -5.14 -2.74
CA VAL A 28 -2.42 -5.55 -4.00
C VAL A 28 -2.98 -6.89 -4.50
N ARG A 29 -3.27 -7.85 -3.62
CA ARG A 29 -3.93 -9.11 -4.01
C ARG A 29 -5.35 -8.88 -4.53
N MET A 30 -6.10 -7.94 -3.95
CA MET A 30 -7.43 -7.56 -4.47
C MET A 30 -7.31 -6.95 -5.87
N LEU A 31 -6.32 -6.09 -6.13
CA LEU A 31 -6.04 -5.58 -7.48
C LEU A 31 -5.71 -6.70 -8.46
N CYS A 32 -4.89 -7.68 -8.04
CA CYS A 32 -4.59 -8.82 -8.89
C CYS A 32 -5.86 -9.59 -9.31
N ASN A 33 -6.78 -9.79 -8.38
CA ASN A 33 -8.04 -10.46 -8.66
C ASN A 33 -8.94 -9.62 -9.58
N ASP A 34 -9.03 -8.31 -9.34
CA ASP A 34 -9.87 -7.38 -10.11
C ASP A 34 -9.41 -7.29 -11.58
N TYR A 35 -8.09 -7.16 -11.79
CA TYR A 35 -7.48 -7.11 -13.12
C TYR A 35 -7.14 -8.49 -13.71
N GLN A 36 -7.50 -9.59 -13.05
CA GLN A 36 -7.28 -10.96 -13.49
C GLN A 36 -5.81 -11.27 -13.84
N VAL A 37 -4.88 -10.74 -13.05
CA VAL A 37 -3.44 -10.98 -13.20
C VAL A 37 -2.89 -11.79 -12.04
N SER A 38 -1.84 -12.58 -12.29
CA SER A 38 -1.22 -13.43 -11.29
C SER A 38 0.18 -12.95 -10.90
N LEU A 39 0.44 -12.92 -9.61
CA LEU A 39 1.76 -12.61 -9.07
C LEU A 39 2.75 -13.75 -9.37
N ALA A 40 3.86 -13.43 -10.01
CA ALA A 40 4.98 -14.34 -10.22
C ALA A 40 6.15 -13.97 -9.32
N LYS A 41 6.81 -14.97 -8.73
CA LYS A 41 8.00 -14.74 -7.89
C LYS A 41 9.18 -14.29 -8.75
N GLU A 42 9.85 -13.22 -8.31
CA GLU A 42 11.04 -12.68 -8.96
C GLU A 42 12.16 -12.47 -7.92
N LYS A 43 13.22 -13.25 -8.05
CA LYS A 43 14.36 -13.20 -7.12
C LYS A 43 15.11 -11.86 -7.15
N LEU A 44 15.17 -11.22 -8.32
CA LEU A 44 15.88 -9.96 -8.49
C LEU A 44 15.22 -8.79 -7.75
N VAL A 45 13.89 -8.87 -7.52
CA VAL A 45 13.17 -7.85 -6.73
C VAL A 45 12.90 -8.28 -5.29
N HIS A 46 13.32 -9.49 -4.89
CA HIS A 46 12.99 -10.08 -3.58
C HIS A 46 11.48 -9.98 -3.27
N GLY A 47 10.65 -10.45 -4.19
CA GLY A 47 9.21 -10.35 -4.09
C GLY A 47 8.47 -11.06 -5.19
N CYS A 48 7.17 -10.86 -5.21
CA CYS A 48 6.31 -11.28 -6.30
C CYS A 48 5.77 -10.07 -7.03
N TYR A 49 5.63 -10.15 -8.36
CA TYR A 49 5.02 -9.05 -9.11
C TYR A 49 4.07 -9.56 -10.19
N ALA A 50 3.14 -8.69 -10.58
CA ALA A 50 2.30 -8.82 -11.76
C ALA A 50 2.36 -7.53 -12.57
N LYS A 51 2.03 -7.58 -13.85
CA LYS A 51 2.06 -6.43 -14.74
C LYS A 51 0.86 -6.44 -15.67
N PHE A 52 0.25 -5.27 -15.85
CA PHE A 52 -0.82 -5.04 -16.83
C PHE A 52 -0.79 -3.59 -17.32
N ILE A 53 -1.66 -3.26 -18.25
CA ILE A 53 -1.70 -1.94 -18.89
C ILE A 53 -3.07 -1.32 -18.65
N ILE A 54 -3.08 -0.05 -18.24
CA ILE A 54 -4.26 0.81 -18.25
C ILE A 54 -3.95 1.98 -19.17
N ASN A 55 -4.68 2.12 -20.26
CA ASN A 55 -4.37 3.09 -21.32
C ASN A 55 -2.89 2.98 -21.74
N ASP A 56 -2.11 4.07 -21.64
CA ASP A 56 -0.68 4.11 -21.99
C ASP A 56 0.25 3.92 -20.78
N PHE A 57 -0.30 3.49 -19.62
CA PHE A 57 0.48 3.23 -18.42
C PHE A 57 0.75 1.75 -18.22
N SER A 58 2.00 1.43 -17.92
CA SER A 58 2.39 0.13 -17.38
C SER A 58 2.19 0.13 -15.87
N ILE A 59 1.27 -0.68 -15.38
CA ILE A 59 1.02 -0.87 -13.95
C ILE A 59 1.76 -2.10 -13.49
N ILE A 60 2.58 -1.95 -12.47
CA ILE A 60 3.33 -3.03 -11.86
C ILE A 60 2.87 -3.17 -10.42
N LEU A 61 2.29 -4.31 -10.10
CA LEU A 61 1.93 -4.70 -8.74
C LEU A 61 3.08 -5.50 -8.13
N CYS A 62 3.52 -5.14 -6.94
CA CYS A 62 4.62 -5.83 -6.26
C CYS A 62 4.26 -6.08 -4.78
N ILE A 63 4.60 -7.27 -4.30
CA ILE A 63 4.55 -7.62 -2.88
C ILE A 63 5.95 -8.10 -2.48
N PRO A 64 6.62 -7.43 -1.53
CA PRO A 64 7.89 -7.88 -0.97
C PRO A 64 7.81 -9.30 -0.39
N ASP A 65 8.90 -10.07 -0.52
CA ASP A 65 9.09 -11.39 0.08
C ASP A 65 10.05 -11.29 1.29
N THR A 66 10.20 -10.09 1.82
CA THR A 66 11.00 -9.75 2.99
C THR A 66 10.09 -9.44 4.16
N PHE A 67 10.60 -9.53 5.39
CA PHE A 67 9.87 -9.02 6.54
C PHE A 67 9.67 -7.50 6.44
N MET A 68 8.67 -6.99 7.16
CA MET A 68 8.28 -5.58 7.09
C MET A 68 9.46 -4.62 7.30
N ASN A 69 10.30 -4.87 8.30
CA ASN A 69 11.48 -4.05 8.60
C ASN A 69 12.62 -4.15 7.55
N GLU A 70 12.46 -5.01 6.54
CA GLU A 70 13.39 -5.21 5.42
C GLU A 70 12.75 -4.88 4.07
N SER A 71 11.54 -4.30 4.06
CA SER A 71 10.80 -3.96 2.82
C SER A 71 11.60 -3.09 1.86
N GLY A 72 12.50 -2.25 2.39
CA GLY A 72 13.36 -1.39 1.59
C GLY A 72 14.29 -2.16 0.65
N ILE A 73 14.72 -3.38 1.02
CA ILE A 73 15.52 -4.25 0.16
C ILE A 73 14.75 -4.56 -1.13
N SER A 74 13.49 -4.98 -1.00
CA SER A 74 12.64 -5.29 -2.15
C SER A 74 12.31 -4.04 -2.97
N VAL A 75 11.91 -2.95 -2.33
CA VAL A 75 11.52 -1.71 -3.02
C VAL A 75 12.68 -1.10 -3.79
N SER A 76 13.87 -1.01 -3.21
CA SER A 76 15.06 -0.48 -3.91
C SER A 76 15.46 -1.33 -5.10
N LYS A 77 15.36 -2.66 -4.99
CA LYS A 77 15.62 -3.58 -6.09
C LYS A 77 14.54 -3.51 -7.16
N ALA A 78 13.25 -3.43 -6.79
CA ALA A 78 12.15 -3.25 -7.72
C ALA A 78 12.28 -1.93 -8.50
N LYS A 79 12.58 -0.82 -7.80
CA LYS A 79 12.88 0.49 -8.41
C LYS A 79 13.94 0.37 -9.50
N LYS A 80 15.06 -0.29 -9.21
CA LYS A 80 16.16 -0.50 -10.16
C LYS A 80 15.76 -1.44 -11.30
N PHE A 81 15.09 -2.54 -10.99
CA PHE A 81 14.70 -3.57 -11.96
C PHE A 81 13.70 -3.05 -12.99
N PHE A 82 12.70 -2.30 -12.54
CA PHE A 82 11.68 -1.72 -13.41
C PHE A 82 12.06 -0.34 -13.96
N LYS A 83 13.22 0.23 -13.55
CA LYS A 83 13.75 1.52 -13.98
C LYS A 83 12.74 2.66 -13.74
N VAL A 84 12.15 2.70 -12.56
CA VAL A 84 11.20 3.74 -12.14
C VAL A 84 11.85 4.72 -11.17
N ASP A 85 11.40 5.96 -11.19
CA ASP A 85 11.78 6.96 -10.20
C ASP A 85 10.91 6.87 -8.93
N SER A 86 11.38 7.44 -7.82
CA SER A 86 10.67 7.33 -6.55
C SER A 86 9.25 7.92 -6.60
N HIS A 87 9.03 8.99 -7.35
CA HIS A 87 7.70 9.59 -7.54
C HIS A 87 6.73 8.74 -8.39
N GLU A 88 7.24 7.71 -9.08
CA GLU A 88 6.45 6.72 -9.81
C GLU A 88 6.11 5.49 -8.95
N ILE A 89 6.53 5.49 -7.67
CA ILE A 89 6.24 4.42 -6.72
C ILE A 89 5.09 4.84 -5.81
N LEU A 90 4.08 3.97 -5.69
CA LEU A 90 3.00 4.06 -4.71
C LEU A 90 3.15 2.95 -3.68
N ILE A 91 3.55 3.30 -2.46
CA ILE A 91 3.60 2.37 -1.33
C ILE A 91 2.23 2.30 -0.68
N ILE A 92 1.69 1.10 -0.55
CA ILE A 92 0.40 0.81 0.08
C ILE A 92 0.69 0.15 1.42
N HIS A 93 0.21 0.74 2.51
CA HIS A 93 0.55 0.30 3.87
C HIS A 93 -0.59 0.57 4.86
N ASP A 94 -0.54 -0.12 5.99
CA ASP A 94 -1.40 0.13 7.14
C ASP A 94 -1.05 1.45 7.85
N GLU A 95 -2.06 2.10 8.43
CA GLU A 95 -1.91 3.39 9.11
C GLU A 95 -2.69 3.41 10.43
N LEU A 96 -1.97 3.62 11.53
CA LEU A 96 -2.53 3.69 12.88
C LEU A 96 -3.35 4.96 13.14
N ASP A 97 -2.95 6.07 12.52
CA ASP A 97 -3.56 7.39 12.75
C ASP A 97 -4.88 7.58 11.97
N LEU A 98 -5.28 6.60 11.18
CA LEU A 98 -6.55 6.60 10.47
C LEU A 98 -7.52 5.58 11.06
N HIS A 99 -8.79 5.95 11.15
CA HIS A 99 -9.84 5.01 11.55
C HIS A 99 -9.86 3.76 10.65
N ASN A 100 -10.30 2.64 11.22
CA ASN A 100 -10.40 1.38 10.51
C ASN A 100 -11.18 1.53 9.19
N GLY A 101 -10.56 1.15 8.08
CA GLY A 101 -11.11 1.22 6.73
C GLY A 101 -11.01 2.59 6.05
N CYS A 102 -10.55 3.65 6.72
CA CYS A 102 -10.29 4.94 6.09
C CYS A 102 -9.11 4.82 5.12
N ILE A 103 -9.24 5.33 3.90
CA ILE A 103 -8.17 5.31 2.89
C ILE A 103 -7.77 6.73 2.54
N ARG A 104 -6.47 7.03 2.60
CA ARG A 104 -5.91 8.34 2.26
C ARG A 104 -4.72 8.18 1.32
N LEU A 105 -4.64 9.10 0.38
CA LEU A 105 -3.45 9.27 -0.47
C LEU A 105 -2.57 10.38 0.09
N LYS A 106 -1.26 10.20 0.04
CA LYS A 106 -0.28 11.18 0.49
C LYS A 106 0.92 11.18 -0.46
N ASP A 107 1.37 12.35 -0.86
CA ASP A 107 2.42 12.48 -1.87
C ASP A 107 3.81 12.10 -1.36
N SER A 108 4.17 12.49 -0.15
CA SER A 108 5.51 12.25 0.43
C SER A 108 5.48 12.28 1.96
N GLY A 109 6.63 12.17 2.63
CA GLY A 109 6.76 12.40 4.07
C GLY A 109 7.61 11.40 4.83
N GLY A 110 7.79 11.60 6.13
CA GLY A 110 8.50 10.70 7.04
C GLY A 110 7.81 9.35 7.25
N HIS A 111 8.43 8.46 7.98
CA HIS A 111 7.94 7.09 8.17
C HIS A 111 6.83 6.94 9.23
N GLY A 112 6.56 7.95 10.06
CA GLY A 112 5.50 7.93 11.08
C GLY A 112 5.59 6.77 12.07
N GLY A 113 6.79 6.23 12.32
CA GLY A 113 6.98 5.03 13.15
C GLY A 113 6.79 3.69 12.41
N HIS A 114 6.25 3.68 11.20
CA HIS A 114 6.04 2.46 10.42
C HIS A 114 7.36 1.85 9.94
N ASN A 115 7.70 0.63 10.41
CA ASN A 115 8.99 -0.02 10.17
C ASN A 115 9.26 -0.27 8.68
N GLY A 116 8.25 -0.62 7.90
CA GLY A 116 8.40 -0.80 6.45
C GLY A 116 8.75 0.49 5.74
N LEU A 117 8.09 1.61 6.06
CA LEU A 117 8.42 2.92 5.49
C LEU A 117 9.82 3.39 5.91
N ARG A 118 10.22 3.15 7.17
CA ARG A 118 11.59 3.45 7.64
C ARG A 118 12.61 2.70 6.80
N SER A 119 12.44 1.38 6.65
CA SER A 119 13.32 0.55 5.83
C SER A 119 13.41 1.04 4.38
N ILE A 120 12.27 1.44 3.79
CA ILE A 120 12.25 1.97 2.41
C ILE A 120 13.06 3.27 2.32
N ILE A 121 12.83 4.23 3.20
CA ILE A 121 13.56 5.51 3.21
C ILE A 121 15.07 5.26 3.37
N ASP A 122 15.47 4.37 4.27
CA ASP A 122 16.88 4.03 4.50
C ASP A 122 17.52 3.41 3.24
N HIS A 123 16.85 2.48 2.56
CA HIS A 123 17.36 1.84 1.35
C HIS A 123 17.27 2.70 0.09
N LEU A 124 16.52 3.80 0.13
CA LEU A 124 16.49 4.82 -0.92
C LEU A 124 17.37 6.03 -0.59
N ASN A 125 18.36 5.88 0.32
CA ASN A 125 19.30 6.92 0.73
C ASN A 125 18.63 8.21 1.26
N GLY A 126 17.57 8.05 2.03
CA GLY A 126 16.80 9.16 2.61
C GLY A 126 15.71 9.71 1.70
N ASP A 127 15.57 9.21 0.47
CA ASP A 127 14.52 9.64 -0.44
C ASP A 127 13.15 9.16 0.05
N SER A 128 12.27 10.11 0.33
CA SER A 128 10.90 9.89 0.82
C SER A 128 9.84 10.46 -0.14
N SER A 129 10.23 10.77 -1.38
CA SER A 129 9.36 11.37 -2.41
C SER A 129 8.36 10.39 -3.04
N PHE A 130 8.38 9.13 -2.65
CA PHE A 130 7.41 8.15 -3.10
C PHE A 130 6.01 8.44 -2.54
N LYS A 131 5.01 8.14 -3.34
CA LYS A 131 3.60 8.28 -3.01
C LYS A 131 3.13 7.19 -2.07
N ARG A 132 2.06 7.44 -1.34
CA ARG A 132 1.50 6.49 -0.34
C ARG A 132 0.00 6.40 -0.45
N MET A 133 -0.49 5.16 -0.34
CA MET A 133 -1.87 4.86 0.00
C MET A 133 -1.87 4.32 1.43
N ARG A 134 -2.52 5.05 2.31
CA ARG A 134 -2.60 4.75 3.74
C ARG A 134 -3.94 4.08 4.01
N ILE A 135 -3.91 2.86 4.52
CA ILE A 135 -5.11 2.08 4.87
C ILE A 135 -5.25 2.12 6.39
N GLY A 136 -6.28 2.78 6.87
CA GLY A 136 -6.56 2.91 8.29
C GLY A 136 -6.86 1.57 8.95
N ILE A 137 -6.14 1.28 10.02
CA ILE A 137 -6.34 0.09 10.84
C ILE A 137 -6.85 0.44 12.25
N GLY A 138 -6.98 1.74 12.55
CA GLY A 138 -7.27 2.23 13.89
C GLY A 138 -6.07 2.14 14.83
N HIS A 139 -6.22 2.69 16.02
CA HIS A 139 -5.18 2.73 17.04
C HIS A 139 -5.61 1.93 18.28
N PRO A 140 -4.73 1.11 18.87
CA PRO A 140 -5.09 0.27 20.01
C PRO A 140 -5.37 1.06 21.31
N GLY A 141 -5.03 2.36 21.33
CA GLY A 141 -5.14 3.23 22.50
C GLY A 141 -3.78 3.43 23.21
N LYS A 142 -3.78 4.39 24.12
CA LYS A 142 -2.59 4.69 24.96
C LYS A 142 -2.23 3.47 25.80
N ASN A 143 -0.94 3.19 25.96
CA ASN A 143 -0.39 2.10 26.77
C ASN A 143 -0.63 0.65 26.23
N LYS A 144 -1.04 0.48 24.99
CA LYS A 144 -1.09 -0.86 24.36
C LYS A 144 0.11 -1.08 23.46
N ASP A 145 0.52 -2.34 23.35
CA ASP A 145 1.63 -2.74 22.48
C ASP A 145 1.23 -2.64 21.01
N ILE A 146 1.78 -1.64 20.33
CA ILE A 146 1.55 -1.37 18.91
C ILE A 146 2.03 -2.53 18.05
N VAL A 147 3.18 -3.15 18.39
CA VAL A 147 3.73 -4.26 17.62
C VAL A 147 2.78 -5.45 17.66
N SER A 148 2.31 -5.81 18.83
CA SER A 148 1.30 -6.86 18.98
C SER A 148 0.01 -6.50 18.22
N TYR A 149 -0.46 -5.26 18.29
CA TYR A 149 -1.68 -4.84 17.61
C TYR A 149 -1.61 -5.00 16.08
N VAL A 150 -0.55 -4.54 15.43
CA VAL A 150 -0.42 -4.64 13.97
C VAL A 150 -0.18 -6.07 13.49
N LEU A 151 0.48 -6.91 14.31
CA LEU A 151 0.73 -8.32 13.99
C LEU A 151 -0.48 -9.24 14.29
N ASN A 152 -1.51 -8.73 14.94
CA ASN A 152 -2.74 -9.47 15.19
C ASN A 152 -3.80 -9.21 14.11
N LYS A 153 -4.68 -10.17 13.93
CA LYS A 153 -5.84 -10.05 13.04
C LYS A 153 -6.85 -9.05 13.62
N PRO A 154 -7.49 -8.24 12.77
CA PRO A 154 -8.64 -7.44 13.19
C PRO A 154 -9.81 -8.34 13.62
N SER A 155 -10.76 -7.79 14.39
CA SER A 155 -12.04 -8.45 14.64
C SER A 155 -12.78 -8.67 13.32
N GLU A 156 -13.77 -9.55 13.30
CA GLU A 156 -14.54 -9.85 12.08
C GLU A 156 -15.20 -8.60 11.50
N SER A 157 -15.77 -7.75 12.35
CA SER A 157 -16.38 -6.48 11.94
C SER A 157 -15.37 -5.48 11.36
N GLU A 158 -14.20 -5.32 12.01
CA GLU A 158 -13.11 -4.47 11.50
C GLU A 158 -12.57 -4.99 10.16
N ARG A 159 -12.39 -6.31 10.04
CA ARG A 159 -11.92 -6.95 8.82
C ARG A 159 -12.90 -6.70 7.66
N LYS A 160 -14.19 -6.95 7.90
CA LYS A 160 -15.23 -6.73 6.89
C LYS A 160 -15.26 -5.27 6.44
N ASN A 161 -15.21 -4.32 7.38
CA ASN A 161 -15.18 -2.90 7.04
C ASN A 161 -13.94 -2.53 6.20
N MET A 162 -12.75 -3.02 6.59
CA MET A 162 -11.52 -2.80 5.80
C MET A 162 -11.64 -3.37 4.39
N GLU A 163 -12.12 -4.62 4.26
CA GLU A 163 -12.30 -5.27 2.96
C GLU A 163 -13.27 -4.49 2.06
N ASP A 164 -14.41 -4.06 2.59
CA ASP A 164 -15.40 -3.30 1.82
C ASP A 164 -14.86 -1.94 1.37
N LYS A 165 -14.11 -1.25 2.24
CA LYS A 165 -13.46 0.02 1.91
C LYS A 165 -12.33 -0.15 0.89
N MET A 166 -11.49 -1.19 1.04
CA MET A 166 -10.44 -1.51 0.07
C MET A 166 -11.05 -1.85 -1.30
N LYS A 167 -12.12 -2.64 -1.37
CA LYS A 167 -12.84 -2.92 -2.63
C LYS A 167 -13.35 -1.64 -3.28
N SER A 168 -13.95 -0.75 -2.49
CA SER A 168 -14.44 0.54 -2.99
C SER A 168 -13.32 1.47 -3.49
N ALA A 169 -12.09 1.24 -3.07
CA ALA A 169 -10.92 2.02 -3.45
C ALA A 169 -10.16 1.44 -4.67
N LEU A 170 -10.46 0.24 -5.15
CA LEU A 170 -9.78 -0.34 -6.31
C LEU A 170 -9.81 0.59 -7.54
N PRO A 171 -10.94 1.28 -7.88
CA PRO A 171 -10.99 2.21 -9.00
C PRO A 171 -10.08 3.44 -8.87
N LEU A 172 -9.52 3.71 -7.68
CA LEU A 172 -8.57 4.81 -7.52
C LEU A 172 -7.33 4.63 -8.39
N ILE A 173 -6.90 3.39 -8.62
CA ILE A 173 -5.71 3.11 -9.43
C ILE A 173 -5.93 3.56 -10.87
N GLU A 174 -7.10 3.26 -11.45
CA GLU A 174 -7.47 3.75 -12.76
C GLU A 174 -7.59 5.29 -12.76
N SER A 175 -8.19 5.87 -11.73
CA SER A 175 -8.29 7.33 -11.59
C SER A 175 -6.91 8.00 -11.52
N LEU A 176 -5.93 7.41 -10.83
CA LEU A 176 -4.55 7.93 -10.77
C LEU A 176 -3.91 8.01 -12.16
N VAL A 177 -4.20 7.03 -13.00
CA VAL A 177 -3.68 6.95 -14.37
C VAL A 177 -4.38 7.94 -15.31
N ILE A 178 -5.73 8.00 -15.26
CA ILE A 178 -6.54 8.78 -16.21
C ILE A 178 -6.58 10.27 -15.81
N ASN A 179 -6.79 10.56 -14.54
CA ASN A 179 -7.03 11.91 -14.04
C ASN A 179 -5.79 12.56 -13.42
N GLY A 180 -4.77 11.75 -13.12
CA GLY A 180 -3.56 12.18 -12.42
C GLY A 180 -3.73 12.23 -10.89
N TRP A 181 -2.61 12.43 -10.22
CA TRP A 181 -2.48 12.36 -8.77
C TRP A 181 -3.35 13.38 -8.04
N GLU A 182 -3.23 14.66 -8.40
CA GLU A 182 -3.90 15.76 -7.69
C GLU A 182 -5.43 15.67 -7.76
N LYS A 183 -5.98 15.42 -8.95
CA LYS A 183 -7.45 15.30 -9.14
C LYS A 183 -8.00 14.08 -8.39
N THR A 184 -7.25 12.98 -8.36
CA THR A 184 -7.67 11.77 -7.65
C THR A 184 -7.68 11.99 -6.13
N ILE A 185 -6.67 12.66 -5.57
CA ILE A 185 -6.66 13.06 -4.15
C ILE A 185 -7.86 13.95 -3.82
N MET A 186 -8.07 15.00 -4.59
CA MET A 186 -9.19 15.93 -4.35
C MET A 186 -10.54 15.17 -4.33
N LYS A 187 -10.75 14.29 -5.29
CA LYS A 187 -11.99 13.50 -5.39
C LYS A 187 -12.15 12.53 -4.21
N LEU A 188 -11.06 11.87 -3.80
CA LEU A 188 -11.08 10.94 -2.67
C LEU A 188 -11.42 11.66 -1.35
N HIS A 189 -10.74 12.77 -1.07
CA HIS A 189 -10.90 13.48 0.19
C HIS A 189 -12.23 14.21 0.29
N SER A 190 -12.72 14.83 -0.80
CA SER A 190 -14.03 15.51 -0.81
C SER A 190 -15.24 14.58 -0.69
N SER A 191 -15.10 13.31 -1.07
CA SER A 191 -16.18 12.32 -0.94
C SER A 191 -16.37 11.81 0.50
N GLU A 192 -15.38 12.01 1.37
CA GLU A 192 -15.43 11.57 2.77
C GLU A 192 -15.91 12.67 3.70
N GLU A 193 -15.57 13.94 3.44
CA GLU A 193 -16.09 15.08 4.23
C GLU A 193 -17.63 15.12 4.20
N LYS A 194 -18.25 14.75 3.09
CA LYS A 194 -19.72 14.66 2.95
C LYS A 194 -20.36 13.49 3.72
N LYS A 195 -19.58 12.51 4.17
CA LYS A 195 -20.08 11.35 4.94
C LYS A 195 -19.96 11.55 6.45
N ASP A 196 -19.07 12.43 6.89
CA ASP A 196 -18.92 12.77 8.32
C ASP A 196 -19.93 13.86 8.76
N GLU A 197 -20.62 14.51 7.81
CA GLU A 197 -21.67 15.52 8.07
C GLU A 197 -23.12 14.95 7.97
N SER A 198 -23.28 13.67 7.70
CA SER A 198 -24.59 12.99 7.58
C SER A 198 -24.77 11.87 8.60
#